data_0ba5dfc3e075b968057890741310dd0f
#
_entry.id   0ba5dfc3e075b968057890741310dd0f
#
_cell.length_a   1.000
_cell.length_b   1.000
_cell.length_c   1.000
_cell.angle_alpha   90.00
_cell.angle_beta   90.00
_cell.angle_gamma   90.00
#
_symmetry.space_group_name_H-M   'P 1'
#
loop_
_entity.id
_entity.type
_entity.pdbx_description
1 polymer ?
#
loop_
_entity_poly.entity_id
_entity_poly.type
_entity_poly.pdbx_seq_one_letter_code
_entity_poly.pdbx_strand_id
1 'polypeptide(L)'
;MHPKVNRLRAILGLDAKNAAIVTESADLDSAINECLLGSLSFNGQRCTAVKIIFVHKSLVDKFNEGLAKKIEALKLGMMWEPGVQITPLPEPNKPAYLTELIEDAKLHGAKVMNEHGGENFKSIFFPALLYPVNSKMKVWHEEQFGPVVPVVPFESLDEPIDY
;
A
#
# COMPACT_ATOMS: atom_id res chain seq x y z
N MET A 1 1.92 -13.87 33.33
CA MET A 1 0.50 -14.22 33.13
C MET A 1 -0.31 -13.68 34.29
N HIS A 2 -1.49 -13.07 34.02
CA HIS A 2 -2.38 -12.59 35.05
C HIS A 2 -3.00 -13.78 35.80
N PRO A 3 -3.03 -13.82 37.14
CA PRO A 3 -3.47 -14.99 37.91
C PRO A 3 -4.96 -15.32 37.77
N LYS A 4 -5.76 -14.43 37.13
CA LYS A 4 -7.21 -14.61 36.88
C LYS A 4 -7.54 -14.32 35.42
N VAL A 5 -6.90 -14.99 34.47
CA VAL A 5 -7.06 -14.82 33.02
C VAL A 5 -8.53 -14.90 32.55
N ASN A 6 -9.36 -15.69 33.22
CA ASN A 6 -10.77 -15.90 32.79
C ASN A 6 -11.68 -14.71 33.14
N ARG A 7 -11.21 -13.68 33.82
CA ARG A 7 -11.99 -12.46 34.14
C ARG A 7 -11.76 -11.30 33.21
N LEU A 8 -10.76 -11.41 32.30
CA LEU A 8 -10.46 -10.40 31.32
C LEU A 8 -11.02 -10.81 29.97
N ARG A 9 -11.89 -9.98 29.40
CA ARG A 9 -12.21 -10.05 27.98
C ARG A 9 -11.13 -9.29 27.23
N ALA A 10 -10.43 -9.96 26.31
CA ALA A 10 -9.55 -9.32 25.36
C ALA A 10 -10.26 -9.28 23.99
N ILE A 11 -10.37 -8.09 23.42
CA ILE A 11 -10.78 -7.89 22.03
C ILE A 11 -9.52 -7.39 21.33
N LEU A 12 -8.95 -8.24 20.49
CA LEU A 12 -7.69 -7.95 19.78
C LEU A 12 -8.01 -7.78 18.29
N GLY A 13 -8.02 -6.52 17.84
CA GLY A 13 -8.04 -6.17 16.41
C GLY A 13 -6.64 -5.73 16.03
N LEU A 14 -5.86 -6.63 15.44
CA LEU A 14 -4.43 -6.41 15.18
C LEU A 14 -4.14 -6.03 13.73
N ASP A 15 -5.07 -6.28 12.83
CA ASP A 15 -4.94 -5.97 11.41
C ASP A 15 -5.74 -4.73 11.03
N ALA A 16 -5.24 -4.00 10.04
CA ALA A 16 -5.91 -2.84 9.48
C ALA A 16 -5.80 -2.84 7.95
N LYS A 17 -6.89 -2.51 7.26
CA LYS A 17 -6.90 -2.34 5.80
C LYS A 17 -7.53 -0.98 5.45
N ASN A 18 -6.86 0.10 5.90
CA ASN A 18 -7.35 1.47 5.73
C ASN A 18 -7.41 1.84 4.26
N ALA A 19 -8.59 2.27 3.82
CA ALA A 19 -8.84 2.70 2.46
C ALA A 19 -8.74 4.22 2.30
N ALA A 20 -8.25 4.66 1.14
CA ALA A 20 -8.43 6.02 0.63
C ALA A 20 -9.38 5.97 -0.57
N ILE A 21 -10.27 6.98 -0.70
CA ILE A 21 -11.21 7.09 -1.81
C ILE A 21 -10.98 8.42 -2.52
N VAL A 22 -10.54 8.34 -3.79
CA VAL A 22 -10.30 9.50 -4.66
C VAL A 22 -11.50 9.62 -5.60
N THR A 23 -12.39 10.57 -5.31
CA THR A 23 -13.60 10.83 -6.09
C THR A 23 -13.29 11.59 -7.38
N GLU A 24 -14.24 11.62 -8.33
CA GLU A 24 -14.08 12.33 -9.61
C GLU A 24 -13.82 13.84 -9.48
N SER A 25 -14.28 14.45 -8.38
CA SER A 25 -14.10 15.87 -8.08
C SER A 25 -12.83 16.19 -7.30
N ALA A 26 -12.00 15.19 -7.01
CA ALA A 26 -10.78 15.38 -6.23
C ALA A 26 -9.76 16.24 -7.00
N ASP A 27 -9.05 17.12 -6.27
CA ASP A 27 -7.83 17.73 -6.78
C ASP A 27 -6.76 16.65 -6.92
N LEU A 28 -6.36 16.36 -8.17
CA LEU A 28 -5.52 15.21 -8.48
C LEU A 28 -4.13 15.30 -7.86
N ASP A 29 -3.51 16.48 -7.89
CA ASP A 29 -2.16 16.68 -7.36
C ASP A 29 -2.13 16.50 -5.84
N SER A 30 -3.11 17.06 -5.16
CA SER A 30 -3.28 16.87 -3.72
C SER A 30 -3.54 15.40 -3.39
N ALA A 31 -4.45 14.73 -4.12
CA ALA A 31 -4.77 13.32 -3.90
C ALA A 31 -3.54 12.42 -4.06
N ILE A 32 -2.73 12.64 -5.10
CA ILE A 32 -1.48 11.89 -5.33
C ILE A 32 -0.49 12.11 -4.18
N ASN A 33 -0.31 13.36 -3.72
CA ASN A 33 0.62 13.68 -2.63
C ASN A 33 0.19 13.02 -1.31
N GLU A 34 -1.09 13.15 -0.96
CA GLU A 34 -1.62 12.58 0.28
C GLU A 34 -1.61 11.04 0.25
N CYS A 35 -1.93 10.43 -0.89
CA CYS A 35 -1.86 8.97 -1.05
C CYS A 35 -0.41 8.46 -1.00
N LEU A 36 0.55 9.18 -1.60
CA LEU A 36 1.98 8.85 -1.49
C LEU A 36 2.42 8.87 -0.02
N LEU A 37 2.18 9.98 0.67
CA LEU A 37 2.55 10.15 2.07
C LEU A 37 1.82 9.15 2.97
N GLY A 38 0.51 8.98 2.77
CA GLY A 38 -0.33 8.09 3.56
C GLY A 38 0.06 6.63 3.43
N SER A 39 0.45 6.17 2.23
CA SER A 39 0.79 4.78 1.99
C SER A 39 2.26 4.43 2.22
N LEU A 40 3.20 5.35 2.01
CA LEU A 40 4.63 5.03 1.98
C LEU A 40 5.46 5.64 3.10
N SER A 41 4.96 6.64 3.85
CA SER A 41 5.69 7.11 5.01
C SER A 41 5.94 5.97 6.01
N PHE A 42 7.16 5.92 6.57
CA PHE A 42 7.65 4.80 7.40
C PHE A 42 7.55 3.44 6.67
N ASN A 43 7.86 3.39 5.38
CA ASN A 43 7.76 2.20 4.53
C ASN A 43 6.33 1.62 4.44
N GLY A 44 5.29 2.38 4.74
CA GLY A 44 3.93 1.86 4.89
C GLY A 44 3.71 0.96 6.11
N GLN A 45 4.66 0.90 7.03
CA GLN A 45 4.64 0.06 8.24
C GLN A 45 4.02 0.78 9.44
N ARG A 46 2.80 1.28 9.27
CA ARG A 46 1.99 1.91 10.32
C ARG A 46 0.58 1.36 10.30
N CYS A 47 -0.03 1.21 11.48
CA CYS A 47 -1.45 0.83 11.61
C CYS A 47 -2.37 1.81 10.86
N THR A 48 -2.00 3.09 10.82
CA THR A 48 -2.74 4.18 10.16
C THR A 48 -2.33 4.42 8.70
N ALA A 49 -1.39 3.65 8.14
CA ALA A 49 -1.03 3.80 6.72
C ALA A 49 -2.22 3.45 5.82
N VAL A 50 -2.33 4.14 4.68
CA VAL A 50 -3.26 3.76 3.62
C VAL A 50 -2.80 2.43 3.02
N LYS A 51 -3.68 1.43 3.00
CA LYS A 51 -3.38 0.06 2.57
C LYS A 51 -4.00 -0.30 1.23
N ILE A 52 -5.00 0.47 0.79
CA ILE A 52 -5.66 0.32 -0.50
C ILE A 52 -6.23 1.69 -0.93
N ILE A 53 -6.17 1.99 -2.23
CA ILE A 53 -6.63 3.26 -2.78
C ILE A 53 -7.69 2.99 -3.84
N PHE A 54 -8.91 3.43 -3.60
CA PHE A 54 -9.97 3.45 -4.59
C PHE A 54 -9.90 4.76 -5.37
N VAL A 55 -9.85 4.68 -6.70
CA VAL A 55 -9.76 5.86 -7.58
C VAL A 55 -10.86 5.81 -8.62
N HIS A 56 -11.62 6.90 -8.75
CA HIS A 56 -12.66 6.99 -9.77
C HIS A 56 -12.07 6.81 -11.17
N LYS A 57 -12.75 6.04 -12.03
CA LYS A 57 -12.26 5.65 -13.37
C LYS A 57 -11.84 6.83 -14.24
N SER A 58 -12.50 7.99 -14.09
CA SER A 58 -12.14 9.19 -14.87
C SER A 58 -10.75 9.76 -14.54
N LEU A 59 -10.20 9.44 -13.36
CA LEU A 59 -8.92 9.97 -12.88
C LEU A 59 -7.81 8.91 -12.80
N VAL A 60 -8.16 7.62 -12.82
CA VAL A 60 -7.24 6.53 -12.42
C VAL A 60 -5.96 6.47 -13.26
N ASP A 61 -6.04 6.70 -14.57
CA ASP A 61 -4.84 6.64 -15.43
C ASP A 61 -3.85 7.76 -15.07
N LYS A 62 -4.35 8.99 -14.97
CA LYS A 62 -3.53 10.16 -14.57
C LYS A 62 -3.02 10.02 -13.13
N PHE A 63 -3.85 9.48 -12.23
CA PHE A 63 -3.46 9.20 -10.85
C PHE A 63 -2.30 8.21 -10.80
N ASN A 64 -2.41 7.08 -11.49
CA ASN A 64 -1.37 6.05 -11.53
C ASN A 64 -0.07 6.58 -12.13
N GLU A 65 -0.14 7.32 -13.25
CA GLU A 65 1.03 7.95 -13.86
C GLU A 65 1.73 8.91 -12.89
N GLY A 66 0.98 9.81 -12.26
CA GLY A 66 1.50 10.79 -11.31
C GLY A 66 2.07 10.13 -10.06
N LEU A 67 1.39 9.13 -9.51
CA LEU A 67 1.85 8.40 -8.32
C LEU A 67 3.09 7.56 -8.62
N ALA A 68 3.13 6.84 -9.75
CA ALA A 68 4.29 6.07 -10.17
C ALA A 68 5.53 6.96 -10.31
N LYS A 69 5.40 8.12 -10.97
CA LYS A 69 6.50 9.08 -11.11
C LYS A 69 7.02 9.58 -9.76
N LYS A 70 6.14 9.83 -8.80
CA LYS A 70 6.54 10.25 -7.45
C LYS A 70 7.18 9.12 -6.66
N ILE A 71 6.71 7.88 -6.81
CA ILE A 71 7.32 6.69 -6.20
C ILE A 71 8.74 6.50 -6.72
N GLU A 72 8.97 6.61 -8.04
CA GLU A 72 10.30 6.48 -8.65
C GLU A 72 11.28 7.58 -8.17
N ALA A 73 10.78 8.72 -7.74
CA ALA A 73 11.60 9.81 -7.21
C ALA A 73 11.98 9.63 -5.73
N LEU A 74 11.44 8.62 -5.03
CA LEU A 74 11.76 8.38 -3.62
C LEU A 74 13.21 7.90 -3.46
N LYS A 75 13.91 8.51 -2.52
CA LYS A 75 15.27 8.10 -2.18
C LYS A 75 15.26 6.91 -1.22
N LEU A 76 15.87 5.81 -1.65
CA LEU A 76 16.10 4.63 -0.83
C LEU A 76 17.47 4.72 -0.18
N GLY A 77 17.61 4.25 1.04
CA GLY A 77 18.90 4.23 1.74
C GLY A 77 18.76 3.97 3.24
N MET A 78 19.80 4.28 3.98
CA MET A 78 19.84 4.09 5.42
C MET A 78 19.20 5.28 6.14
N MET A 79 18.60 5.02 7.29
CA MET A 79 17.81 6.00 8.05
C MET A 79 18.58 7.25 8.51
N TRP A 80 19.90 7.19 8.54
CA TRP A 80 20.76 8.32 8.91
C TRP A 80 21.24 9.14 7.71
N GLU A 81 20.90 8.72 6.47
CA GLU A 81 21.27 9.46 5.27
C GLU A 81 20.26 10.58 5.01
N PRO A 82 20.73 11.79 4.66
CA PRO A 82 19.82 12.90 4.38
C PRO A 82 18.89 12.64 3.19
N GLY A 83 17.60 12.93 3.39
CA GLY A 83 16.59 12.86 2.34
C GLY A 83 16.11 11.45 2.00
N VAL A 84 16.54 10.42 2.72
CA VAL A 84 16.01 9.05 2.55
C VAL A 84 14.58 8.97 3.04
N GLN A 85 13.73 8.31 2.27
CA GLN A 85 12.30 8.17 2.52
C GLN A 85 11.88 6.70 2.65
N ILE A 86 12.61 5.79 2.00
CA ILE A 86 12.40 4.34 2.09
C ILE A 86 13.68 3.71 2.68
N THR A 87 13.50 2.95 3.73
CA THR A 87 14.59 2.37 4.52
C THR A 87 14.49 0.84 4.55
N PRO A 88 15.53 0.12 4.99
CA PRO A 88 15.45 -1.33 5.19
C PRO A 88 14.26 -1.74 6.05
N LEU A 89 13.56 -2.79 5.65
CA LEU A 89 12.47 -3.38 6.41
C LEU A 89 13.05 -4.15 7.60
N PRO A 90 12.49 -4.01 8.82
CA PRO A 90 13.05 -4.61 10.01
C PRO A 90 12.83 -6.14 10.09
N GLU A 91 11.75 -6.65 9.48
CA GLU A 91 11.46 -8.09 9.52
C GLU A 91 12.20 -8.84 8.41
N PRO A 92 13.00 -9.88 8.74
CA PRO A 92 13.81 -10.59 7.75
C PRO A 92 13.01 -11.21 6.59
N ASN A 93 11.79 -11.67 6.86
CA ASN A 93 10.94 -12.35 5.88
C ASN A 93 9.99 -11.40 5.14
N LYS A 94 9.95 -10.12 5.49
CA LYS A 94 9.01 -9.15 4.91
C LYS A 94 9.19 -8.98 3.40
N PRO A 95 10.39 -8.87 2.84
CA PRO A 95 10.56 -8.80 1.38
C PRO A 95 9.95 -9.98 0.64
N ALA A 96 10.16 -11.20 1.13
CA ALA A 96 9.58 -12.40 0.51
C ALA A 96 8.04 -12.40 0.56
N TYR A 97 7.46 -12.02 1.70
CA TYR A 97 6.00 -11.87 1.84
C TYR A 97 5.43 -10.82 0.89
N LEU A 98 6.06 -9.65 0.78
CA LEU A 98 5.60 -8.60 -0.14
C LEU A 98 5.73 -9.04 -1.60
N THR A 99 6.79 -9.76 -1.96
CA THR A 99 6.94 -10.36 -3.29
C THR A 99 5.82 -11.37 -3.57
N GLU A 100 5.45 -12.22 -2.60
CA GLU A 100 4.33 -13.15 -2.74
C GLU A 100 3.01 -12.42 -3.04
N LEU A 101 2.73 -11.32 -2.34
CA LEU A 101 1.52 -10.50 -2.59
C LEU A 101 1.52 -9.90 -3.99
N ILE A 102 2.67 -9.44 -4.48
CA ILE A 102 2.82 -8.88 -5.83
C ILE A 102 2.62 -9.97 -6.89
N GLU A 103 3.22 -11.13 -6.72
CA GLU A 103 3.09 -12.23 -7.68
C GLU A 103 1.65 -12.78 -7.70
N ASP A 104 0.99 -12.91 -6.55
CA ASP A 104 -0.43 -13.24 -6.48
C ASP A 104 -1.28 -12.22 -7.24
N ALA A 105 -1.02 -10.94 -7.03
CA ALA A 105 -1.75 -9.87 -7.74
C ALA A 105 -1.54 -9.93 -9.26
N LYS A 106 -0.31 -10.19 -9.73
CA LYS A 106 -0.01 -10.39 -11.16
C LYS A 106 -0.76 -11.58 -11.74
N LEU A 107 -0.81 -12.71 -11.03
CA LEU A 107 -1.57 -13.90 -11.46
C LEU A 107 -3.07 -13.61 -11.65
N HIS A 108 -3.62 -12.66 -10.89
CA HIS A 108 -5.01 -12.24 -10.97
C HIS A 108 -5.26 -11.00 -11.83
N GLY A 109 -4.25 -10.57 -12.62
CA GLY A 109 -4.40 -9.55 -13.65
C GLY A 109 -3.89 -8.15 -13.29
N ALA A 110 -3.32 -7.93 -12.11
CA ALA A 110 -2.67 -6.67 -11.80
C ALA A 110 -1.30 -6.54 -12.50
N LYS A 111 -0.89 -5.30 -12.68
CA LYS A 111 0.46 -4.94 -13.17
C LYS A 111 1.15 -4.07 -12.12
N VAL A 112 2.47 -4.14 -12.09
CA VAL A 112 3.29 -3.16 -11.39
C VAL A 112 3.42 -1.95 -12.33
N MET A 113 3.00 -0.79 -11.86
CA MET A 113 2.85 0.43 -12.67
C MET A 113 4.10 1.29 -12.68
N ASN A 114 5.03 1.07 -11.78
CA ASN A 114 6.30 1.79 -11.69
C ASN A 114 7.48 0.89 -12.03
N GLU A 115 8.56 1.46 -12.56
CA GLU A 115 9.66 0.73 -13.22
C GLU A 115 10.38 -0.25 -12.30
N HIS A 116 10.75 0.19 -11.08
CA HIS A 116 11.52 -0.61 -10.12
C HIS A 116 10.64 -1.31 -9.08
N GLY A 117 9.31 -1.22 -9.22
CA GLY A 117 8.36 -1.69 -8.21
C GLY A 117 8.51 -3.17 -7.85
N GLY A 118 8.75 -3.43 -6.56
CA GLY A 118 8.93 -4.78 -6.04
C GLY A 118 10.37 -5.31 -6.11
N GLU A 119 11.31 -4.57 -6.72
CA GLU A 119 12.72 -4.91 -6.63
C GLU A 119 13.18 -4.86 -5.18
N ASN A 120 14.03 -5.81 -4.80
CA ASN A 120 14.56 -5.80 -3.44
C ASN A 120 16.05 -6.20 -3.41
N PHE A 121 16.75 -5.60 -2.46
CA PHE A 121 18.11 -5.97 -2.13
C PHE A 121 18.21 -6.15 -0.61
N LYS A 122 18.35 -7.41 -0.17
CA LYS A 122 18.26 -7.78 1.25
C LYS A 122 16.93 -7.32 1.84
N SER A 123 16.94 -6.40 2.80
CA SER A 123 15.75 -5.86 3.45
C SER A 123 15.28 -4.50 2.88
N ILE A 124 16.00 -3.92 1.91
CA ILE A 124 15.51 -2.75 1.16
C ILE A 124 14.56 -3.26 0.09
N PHE A 125 13.35 -2.68 0.05
CA PHE A 125 12.31 -3.05 -0.89
C PHE A 125 11.79 -1.80 -1.61
N PHE A 126 11.89 -1.78 -2.95
CA PHE A 126 11.40 -0.66 -3.74
C PHE A 126 9.86 -0.67 -3.76
N PRO A 127 9.20 0.46 -3.46
CA PRO A 127 7.75 0.50 -3.40
C PRO A 127 7.10 0.08 -4.71
N ALA A 128 6.06 -0.76 -4.63
CA ALA A 128 5.33 -1.27 -5.79
C ALA A 128 3.92 -0.70 -5.86
N LEU A 129 3.58 -0.04 -6.96
CA LEU A 129 2.23 0.40 -7.30
C LEU A 129 1.52 -0.69 -8.12
N LEU A 130 0.45 -1.26 -7.59
CA LEU A 130 -0.31 -2.34 -8.23
C LEU A 130 -1.64 -1.84 -8.80
N TYR A 131 -1.92 -2.14 -10.08
CA TYR A 131 -3.17 -1.79 -10.76
C TYR A 131 -3.49 -2.73 -11.94
N PRO A 132 -4.76 -3.03 -12.22
CA PRO A 132 -5.90 -2.89 -11.32
C PRO A 132 -5.93 -3.98 -10.25
N VAL A 133 -6.27 -3.62 -9.02
CA VAL A 133 -6.46 -4.59 -7.94
C VAL A 133 -7.94 -4.95 -7.82
N ASN A 134 -8.24 -6.22 -7.46
CA ASN A 134 -9.59 -6.74 -7.30
C ASN A 134 -9.68 -7.76 -6.16
N SER A 135 -10.91 -8.14 -5.80
CA SER A 135 -11.21 -9.01 -4.64
C SER A 135 -10.69 -10.46 -4.72
N LYS A 136 -10.11 -10.89 -5.85
CA LYS A 136 -9.49 -12.21 -5.98
C LYS A 136 -8.05 -12.23 -5.50
N MET A 137 -7.45 -11.07 -5.26
CA MET A 137 -6.06 -10.89 -4.90
C MET A 137 -5.86 -10.89 -3.38
N LYS A 138 -4.81 -11.53 -2.89
CA LYS A 138 -4.45 -11.49 -1.47
C LYS A 138 -4.29 -10.06 -0.95
N VAL A 139 -3.64 -9.19 -1.73
CA VAL A 139 -3.41 -7.79 -1.38
C VAL A 139 -4.70 -6.95 -1.23
N TRP A 140 -5.84 -7.44 -1.68
CA TRP A 140 -7.15 -6.84 -1.41
C TRP A 140 -7.54 -7.02 0.07
N HIS A 141 -7.29 -8.19 0.64
CA HIS A 141 -7.77 -8.58 1.97
C HIS A 141 -6.71 -8.46 3.05
N GLU A 142 -5.48 -8.85 2.72
CA GLU A 142 -4.39 -8.92 3.69
C GLU A 142 -3.71 -7.57 3.91
N GLU A 143 -3.39 -7.27 5.17
CA GLU A 143 -2.58 -6.11 5.50
C GLU A 143 -1.13 -6.36 5.07
N GLN A 144 -0.64 -5.63 4.06
CA GLN A 144 0.72 -5.77 3.57
C GLN A 144 1.78 -5.28 4.56
N PHE A 145 1.47 -4.28 5.39
CA PHE A 145 2.38 -3.66 6.36
C PHE A 145 3.79 -3.45 5.78
N GLY A 146 3.83 -2.78 4.63
CA GLY A 146 5.03 -2.60 3.82
C GLY A 146 4.74 -1.77 2.55
N PRO A 147 5.77 -1.44 1.77
CA PRO A 147 5.67 -0.51 0.65
C PRO A 147 5.06 -1.12 -0.62
N VAL A 148 3.84 -1.61 -0.53
CA VAL A 148 3.02 -2.06 -1.65
C VAL A 148 1.73 -1.24 -1.66
N VAL A 149 1.41 -0.61 -2.78
CA VAL A 149 0.32 0.35 -2.95
C VAL A 149 -0.71 -0.20 -3.93
N PRO A 150 -1.78 -0.86 -3.46
CA PRO A 150 -2.84 -1.39 -4.31
C PRO A 150 -3.80 -0.27 -4.72
N VAL A 151 -4.12 -0.18 -6.03
CA VAL A 151 -5.10 0.75 -6.59
C VAL A 151 -6.25 0.00 -7.24
N VAL A 152 -7.46 0.41 -6.90
CA VAL A 152 -8.73 -0.16 -7.36
C VAL A 152 -9.49 0.90 -8.16
N PRO A 153 -9.87 0.65 -9.42
CA PRO A 153 -10.75 1.55 -10.14
C PRO A 153 -12.19 1.35 -9.68
N PHE A 154 -12.99 2.43 -9.56
CA PHE A 154 -14.41 2.37 -9.28
C PHE A 154 -15.22 3.37 -10.14
N GLU A 155 -16.50 3.11 -10.34
CA GLU A 155 -17.45 4.00 -11.02
C GLU A 155 -18.49 4.58 -10.07
N SER A 156 -19.03 3.75 -9.16
CA SER A 156 -19.99 4.17 -8.14
C SER A 156 -19.34 4.19 -6.77
N LEU A 157 -19.69 5.20 -5.97
CA LEU A 157 -19.25 5.28 -4.57
C LEU A 157 -19.75 4.11 -3.71
N ASP A 158 -20.77 3.40 -4.14
CA ASP A 158 -21.22 2.19 -3.44
C ASP A 158 -20.13 1.12 -3.41
N GLU A 159 -19.31 1.01 -4.47
CA GLU A 159 -18.23 0.01 -4.55
C GLU A 159 -17.17 0.15 -3.43
N PRO A 160 -16.57 1.34 -3.18
CA PRO A 160 -15.65 1.50 -2.07
C PRO A 160 -16.33 1.61 -0.70
N ILE A 161 -17.64 1.88 -0.62
CA ILE A 161 -18.40 1.89 0.64
C ILE A 161 -18.72 0.47 1.10
N ASP A 162 -18.97 -0.44 0.16
CA ASP A 162 -19.25 -1.85 0.46
C ASP A 162 -17.97 -2.69 0.75
N TYR A 163 -16.79 -2.09 0.57
CA TYR A 163 -15.49 -2.69 0.90
C TYR A 163 -15.28 -2.84 2.41
#